data_60055d2450e82434035177e5411c4bd2
#
_entry.id   60055d2450e82434035177e5411c4bd2
#
_cell.length_a   1.000
_cell.length_b   1.000
_cell.length_c   1.000
_cell.angle_alpha   90.00
_cell.angle_beta   90.00
_cell.angle_gamma   90.00
#
_symmetry.space_group_name_H-M   'P 1'
#
loop_
_entity.id
_entity.type
_entity.pdbx_description
1 polymer ?
#
loop_
_entity_poly.entity_id
_entity_poly.type
_entity_poly.pdbx_seq_one_letter_code
_entity_poly.pdbx_strand_id
1 'polypeptide(L)'
;NMLKITNDGRKLALDQRLINPMLPDDENSKTSVCVEKAFAIYEEETETKGAQLIFCDLSTPKNDGNFNVYDDIKQKLMSKGVPENEIAFIHDANTETKKADLFAKVRSGDVRFLLGSTAKMGAGTNVQDRLIALHHLDVPWRPSDIEQQEGRIIRQGNMYKELGKPVKIFRYVTEGTFDSYSWQVIENKQKFIGQIMTSKSPVRSCEDV
;
A
#
# COMPACT_ATOMS: atom_id res chain seq x y z
N ASN A 1 -19.56 12.80 -16.75
CA ASN A 1 -19.64 11.43 -16.27
C ASN A 1 -19.05 11.36 -14.87
N MET A 2 -19.90 11.09 -13.87
CA MET A 2 -19.57 11.13 -12.44
C MET A 2 -18.40 10.19 -12.09
N LEU A 3 -18.36 9.00 -12.68
CA LEU A 3 -17.29 8.04 -12.48
C LEU A 3 -15.91 8.57 -12.91
N LYS A 4 -15.86 9.33 -14.01
CA LYS A 4 -14.62 9.95 -14.47
C LYS A 4 -14.14 11.02 -13.48
N ILE A 5 -15.04 11.89 -13.03
CA ILE A 5 -14.72 12.95 -12.06
C ILE A 5 -14.19 12.36 -10.77
N THR A 6 -14.83 11.31 -10.24
CA THR A 6 -14.38 10.62 -9.02
C THR A 6 -13.00 9.99 -9.21
N ASN A 7 -12.77 9.33 -10.36
CA ASN A 7 -11.48 8.72 -10.65
C ASN A 7 -10.36 9.75 -10.81
N ASP A 8 -10.64 10.86 -11.51
CA ASP A 8 -9.69 11.96 -11.66
C ASP A 8 -9.40 12.65 -10.32
N GLY A 9 -10.42 12.82 -9.47
CA GLY A 9 -10.24 13.33 -8.11
C GLY A 9 -9.36 12.43 -7.24
N ARG A 10 -9.51 11.10 -7.34
CA ARG A 10 -8.65 10.13 -6.63
C ARG A 10 -7.21 10.17 -7.15
N LYS A 11 -7.01 10.29 -8.45
CA LYS A 11 -5.68 10.42 -9.06
C LYS A 11 -5.00 11.71 -8.61
N LEU A 12 -5.74 12.83 -8.61
CA LEU A 12 -5.22 14.11 -8.14
C LEU A 12 -4.80 14.06 -6.67
N ALA A 13 -5.59 13.38 -5.84
CA ALA A 13 -5.27 13.18 -4.42
C ALA A 13 -4.03 12.31 -4.21
N LEU A 14 -3.76 11.37 -5.11
CA LEU A 14 -2.57 10.53 -5.06
C LEU A 14 -1.32 11.28 -5.52
N ASP A 15 -1.36 11.81 -6.73
CA ASP A 15 -0.29 12.63 -7.30
C ASP A 15 -0.83 13.45 -8.50
N GLN A 16 -0.64 14.76 -8.46
CA GLN A 16 -1.12 15.66 -9.52
C GLN A 16 -0.58 15.34 -10.92
N ARG A 17 0.62 14.74 -10.99
CA ARG A 17 1.25 14.34 -12.26
C ARG A 17 0.51 13.21 -12.98
N LEU A 18 -0.39 12.49 -12.28
CA LEU A 18 -1.30 11.51 -12.91
C LEU A 18 -2.39 12.15 -13.75
N ILE A 19 -2.70 13.42 -13.48
CA ILE A 19 -3.65 14.21 -14.27
C ILE A 19 -2.93 14.98 -15.37
N ASN A 20 -1.82 15.61 -15.02
CA ASN A 20 -0.97 16.34 -15.95
C ASN A 20 0.51 16.10 -15.65
N PRO A 21 1.21 15.30 -16.48
CA PRO A 21 2.62 14.98 -16.26
C PRO A 21 3.56 16.20 -16.30
N MET A 22 3.10 17.34 -16.83
CA MET A 22 3.86 18.59 -16.87
C MET A 22 3.88 19.34 -15.53
N LEU A 23 3.05 18.94 -14.58
CA LEU A 23 3.06 19.55 -13.26
C LEU A 23 4.30 19.12 -12.48
N PRO A 24 4.83 20.01 -11.60
CA PRO A 24 6.00 19.69 -10.81
C PRO A 24 5.72 18.57 -9.80
N ASP A 25 6.78 17.91 -9.37
CA ASP A 25 6.74 17.06 -8.19
C ASP A 25 6.47 17.91 -6.94
N ASP A 26 5.68 17.36 -6.04
CA ASP A 26 5.34 17.98 -4.76
C ASP A 26 5.94 17.17 -3.61
N GLU A 27 6.82 17.78 -2.83
CA GLU A 27 7.44 17.14 -1.66
C GLU A 27 6.42 16.78 -0.56
N ASN A 28 5.25 17.40 -0.57
CA ASN A 28 4.14 17.10 0.34
C ASN A 28 3.12 16.12 -0.25
N SER A 29 3.34 15.61 -1.45
CA SER A 29 2.48 14.57 -2.03
C SER A 29 2.50 13.30 -1.20
N LYS A 30 1.44 12.49 -1.28
CA LYS A 30 1.39 11.17 -0.62
C LYS A 30 2.60 10.32 -1.01
N THR A 31 3.00 10.36 -2.27
CA THR A 31 4.15 9.63 -2.81
C THR A 31 5.44 10.04 -2.13
N SER A 32 5.71 11.35 -2.06
CA SER A 32 6.94 11.87 -1.44
C SER A 32 6.97 11.61 0.06
N VAL A 33 5.87 11.84 0.77
CA VAL A 33 5.77 11.55 2.21
C VAL A 33 5.93 10.05 2.51
N CYS A 34 5.38 9.19 1.66
CA CYS A 34 5.56 7.74 1.77
C CYS A 34 7.03 7.35 1.63
N VAL A 35 7.73 7.89 0.66
CA VAL A 35 9.16 7.62 0.45
C VAL A 35 9.97 8.04 1.67
N GLU A 36 9.73 9.22 2.24
CA GLU A 36 10.44 9.69 3.43
C GLU A 36 10.24 8.75 4.64
N LYS A 37 8.99 8.36 4.90
CA LYS A 37 8.68 7.43 6.00
C LYS A 37 9.26 6.03 5.76
N ALA A 38 9.12 5.53 4.54
CA ALA A 38 9.62 4.20 4.17
C ALA A 38 11.15 4.15 4.22
N PHE A 39 11.84 5.21 3.81
CA PHE A 39 13.29 5.29 3.89
C PHE A 39 13.80 5.38 5.33
N ALA A 40 13.13 6.15 6.20
CA ALA A 40 13.48 6.20 7.62
C ALA A 40 13.39 4.83 8.28
N ILE A 41 12.34 4.04 7.98
CA ILE A 41 12.18 2.67 8.47
C ILE A 41 13.25 1.74 7.87
N TYR A 42 13.60 1.92 6.59
CA TYR A 42 14.65 1.16 5.93
C TYR A 42 15.99 1.31 6.64
N GLU A 43 16.38 2.53 7.04
CA GLU A 43 17.59 2.80 7.80
C GLU A 43 17.51 2.22 9.22
N GLU A 44 16.38 2.43 9.92
CA GLU A 44 16.14 1.91 11.27
C GLU A 44 16.26 0.37 11.32
N GLU A 45 15.80 -0.31 10.27
CA GLU A 45 15.73 -1.77 10.20
C GLU A 45 16.87 -2.39 9.34
N THR A 46 18.00 -1.73 9.25
CA THR A 46 19.15 -2.21 8.44
C THR A 46 19.66 -3.57 8.94
N GLU A 47 19.79 -3.75 10.23
CA GLU A 47 20.30 -4.99 10.84
C GLU A 47 19.35 -6.18 10.65
N THR A 48 18.06 -5.94 10.82
CA THR A 48 17.02 -6.97 10.67
C THR A 48 16.62 -7.22 9.24
N LYS A 49 17.05 -6.36 8.30
CA LYS A 49 16.61 -6.36 6.91
C LYS A 49 15.08 -6.34 6.78
N GLY A 50 14.44 -5.50 7.59
CA GLY A 50 12.99 -5.34 7.58
C GLY A 50 12.45 -4.97 6.22
N ALA A 51 11.39 -5.63 5.79
CA ALA A 51 10.73 -5.39 4.51
C ALA A 51 9.46 -4.55 4.69
N GLN A 52 9.07 -3.85 3.65
CA GLN A 52 7.89 -3.00 3.63
C GLN A 52 7.06 -3.29 2.39
N LEU A 53 5.72 -3.31 2.55
CA LEU A 53 4.76 -3.36 1.44
C LEU A 53 4.23 -1.95 1.16
N ILE A 54 4.15 -1.58 -0.11
CA ILE A 54 3.53 -0.33 -0.56
C ILE A 54 2.42 -0.70 -1.53
N PHE A 55 1.16 -0.44 -1.14
CA PHE A 55 -0.02 -0.70 -1.96
C PHE A 55 -0.45 0.55 -2.71
N CYS A 56 -0.60 0.41 -4.03
CA CYS A 56 -1.16 1.42 -4.90
C CYS A 56 -1.93 0.76 -6.06
N ASP A 57 -3.22 1.01 -6.14
CA ASP A 57 -4.12 0.44 -7.15
C ASP A 57 -4.39 1.41 -8.30
N LEU A 58 -4.35 2.73 -8.05
CA LEU A 58 -4.70 3.76 -9.04
C LEU A 58 -3.65 4.00 -10.11
N SER A 59 -2.38 3.75 -9.81
CA SER A 59 -1.28 3.99 -10.73
C SER A 59 -0.34 2.79 -10.73
N THR A 60 -0.63 1.82 -11.56
CA THR A 60 0.18 0.62 -11.75
C THR A 60 1.13 0.79 -12.95
N PRO A 61 2.30 0.13 -12.96
CA PRO A 61 3.24 0.22 -14.06
C PRO A 61 2.66 -0.42 -15.32
N LYS A 62 2.74 0.30 -16.45
CA LYS A 62 2.22 -0.16 -17.75
C LYS A 62 3.30 -0.32 -18.81
N ASN A 63 4.54 0.08 -18.51
CA ASN A 63 5.67 0.10 -19.45
C ASN A 63 5.39 0.87 -20.76
N ASP A 64 4.57 1.91 -20.67
CA ASP A 64 4.15 2.75 -21.80
C ASP A 64 4.93 4.09 -21.88
N GLY A 65 5.94 4.26 -21.05
CA GLY A 65 6.73 5.48 -20.95
C GLY A 65 6.03 6.65 -20.23
N ASN A 66 4.81 6.46 -19.80
CA ASN A 66 4.08 7.47 -19.05
C ASN A 66 4.45 7.46 -17.56
N PHE A 67 4.24 8.60 -16.90
CA PHE A 67 4.42 8.72 -15.46
C PHE A 67 3.54 7.70 -14.72
N ASN A 68 4.14 6.99 -13.78
CA ASN A 68 3.42 6.17 -12.81
C ASN A 68 4.07 6.26 -11.43
N VAL A 69 3.28 6.03 -10.39
CA VAL A 69 3.72 6.18 -8.99
C VAL A 69 4.77 5.13 -8.60
N TYR A 70 4.72 3.93 -9.16
CA TYR A 70 5.68 2.87 -8.85
C TYR A 70 7.10 3.26 -9.27
N ASP A 71 7.27 3.71 -10.50
CA ASP A 71 8.56 4.16 -11.02
C ASP A 71 9.08 5.39 -10.25
N ASP A 72 8.19 6.31 -9.89
CA ASP A 72 8.54 7.50 -9.12
C ASP A 72 9.06 7.15 -7.72
N ILE A 73 8.38 6.25 -7.01
CA ILE A 73 8.83 5.77 -5.70
C ILE A 73 10.17 5.06 -5.81
N LYS A 74 10.33 4.19 -6.80
CA LYS A 74 11.59 3.49 -7.04
C LYS A 74 12.74 4.46 -7.26
N GLN A 75 12.56 5.45 -8.14
CA GLN A 75 13.58 6.46 -8.41
C GLN A 75 13.92 7.29 -7.17
N LYS A 76 12.93 7.69 -6.40
CA LYS A 76 13.13 8.45 -5.15
C LYS A 76 13.89 7.63 -4.10
N LEU A 77 13.56 6.36 -3.92
CA LEU A 77 14.28 5.47 -3.00
C LEU A 77 15.72 5.24 -3.47
N MET A 78 15.94 5.02 -4.77
CA MET A 78 17.27 4.88 -5.33
C MET A 78 18.11 6.15 -5.17
N SER A 79 17.52 7.33 -5.34
CA SER A 79 18.20 8.62 -5.13
C SER A 79 18.63 8.84 -3.68
N LYS A 80 17.98 8.17 -2.72
CA LYS A 80 18.36 8.16 -1.30
C LYS A 80 19.42 7.10 -0.97
N GLY A 81 19.82 6.27 -1.94
CA GLY A 81 20.87 5.27 -1.79
C GLY A 81 20.36 3.83 -1.63
N VAL A 82 19.08 3.56 -1.78
CA VAL A 82 18.56 2.18 -1.78
C VAL A 82 18.99 1.48 -3.08
N PRO A 83 19.63 0.31 -2.99
CA PRO A 83 20.00 -0.47 -4.17
C PRO A 83 18.77 -0.88 -4.99
N GLU A 84 18.87 -0.85 -6.31
CA GLU A 84 17.75 -1.21 -7.19
C GLU A 84 17.23 -2.62 -6.95
N ASN A 85 18.10 -3.59 -6.67
CA ASN A 85 17.73 -4.98 -6.43
C ASN A 85 16.96 -5.20 -5.11
N GLU A 86 16.93 -4.22 -4.22
CA GLU A 86 16.13 -4.27 -2.99
C GLU A 86 14.70 -3.73 -3.16
N ILE A 87 14.37 -3.22 -4.36
CA ILE A 87 13.06 -2.68 -4.71
C ILE A 87 12.44 -3.53 -5.80
N ALA A 88 11.24 -4.05 -5.58
CA ALA A 88 10.56 -4.90 -6.56
C ALA A 88 9.10 -4.51 -6.75
N PHE A 89 8.60 -4.74 -7.95
CA PHE A 89 7.19 -4.61 -8.31
C PHE A 89 6.59 -5.99 -8.51
N ILE A 90 5.44 -6.25 -7.89
CA ILE A 90 4.70 -7.51 -8.11
C ILE A 90 4.36 -7.72 -9.60
N HIS A 91 4.19 -6.62 -10.35
CA HIS A 91 3.85 -6.63 -11.77
C HIS A 91 4.93 -7.23 -12.66
N ASP A 92 6.19 -7.27 -12.20
CA ASP A 92 7.30 -7.89 -12.92
C ASP A 92 7.34 -9.42 -12.73
N ALA A 93 6.63 -9.93 -11.73
CA ALA A 93 6.49 -11.36 -11.44
C ALA A 93 5.20 -11.91 -12.08
N ASN A 94 5.23 -12.12 -13.39
CA ASN A 94 4.06 -12.49 -14.19
C ASN A 94 3.76 -14.00 -14.25
N THR A 95 4.54 -14.83 -13.58
CA THR A 95 4.32 -16.27 -13.44
C THR A 95 4.33 -16.66 -11.96
N GLU A 96 3.71 -17.80 -11.63
CA GLU A 96 3.70 -18.29 -10.24
C GLU A 96 5.12 -18.58 -9.73
N THR A 97 6.00 -19.08 -10.60
CA THR A 97 7.42 -19.30 -10.24
C THR A 97 8.11 -18.00 -9.90
N LYS A 98 7.97 -16.97 -10.74
CA LYS A 98 8.56 -15.65 -10.47
C LYS A 98 8.00 -15.00 -9.22
N LYS A 99 6.70 -15.17 -8.94
CA LYS A 99 6.09 -14.71 -7.69
C LYS A 99 6.67 -15.42 -6.48
N ALA A 100 6.80 -16.75 -6.55
CA ALA A 100 7.39 -17.54 -5.47
C ALA A 100 8.84 -17.10 -5.17
N ASP A 101 9.65 -16.88 -6.21
CA ASP A 101 11.02 -16.39 -6.09
C ASP A 101 11.06 -14.98 -5.48
N LEU A 102 10.19 -14.09 -5.94
CA LEU A 102 10.09 -12.73 -5.40
C LEU A 102 9.71 -12.74 -3.92
N PHE A 103 8.72 -13.54 -3.54
CA PHE A 103 8.29 -13.64 -2.13
C PHE A 103 9.37 -14.27 -1.25
N ALA A 104 10.14 -15.22 -1.77
CA ALA A 104 11.30 -15.76 -1.08
C ALA A 104 12.36 -14.68 -0.80
N LYS A 105 12.63 -13.78 -1.77
CA LYS A 105 13.55 -12.64 -1.60
C LYS A 105 13.03 -11.62 -0.57
N VAL A 106 11.72 -11.40 -0.50
CA VAL A 106 11.14 -10.55 0.54
C VAL A 106 11.30 -11.18 1.93
N ARG A 107 11.04 -12.49 2.05
CA ARG A 107 11.23 -13.22 3.32
C ARG A 107 12.69 -13.27 3.77
N SER A 108 13.64 -13.37 2.85
CA SER A 108 15.07 -13.39 3.18
C SER A 108 15.64 -12.01 3.52
N GLY A 109 14.92 -10.93 3.15
CA GLY A 109 15.40 -9.56 3.30
C GLY A 109 16.30 -9.09 2.15
N ASP A 110 16.35 -9.82 1.04
CA ASP A 110 17.05 -9.39 -0.19
C ASP A 110 16.25 -8.33 -0.93
N VAL A 111 14.93 -8.39 -0.85
CA VAL A 111 14.01 -7.32 -1.28
C VAL A 111 13.42 -6.66 -0.05
N ARG A 112 13.68 -5.37 0.09
CA ARG A 112 13.27 -4.55 1.23
C ARG A 112 11.97 -3.78 0.98
N PHE A 113 11.66 -3.50 -0.29
CA PHE A 113 10.45 -2.80 -0.71
C PHE A 113 9.74 -3.62 -1.79
N LEU A 114 8.50 -4.00 -1.52
CA LEU A 114 7.62 -4.62 -2.49
C LEU A 114 6.43 -3.70 -2.75
N LEU A 115 6.33 -3.21 -3.98
CA LEU A 115 5.20 -2.40 -4.44
C LEU A 115 4.22 -3.29 -5.19
N GLY A 116 2.93 -3.13 -4.88
CA GLY A 116 1.92 -3.97 -5.51
C GLY A 116 0.53 -3.37 -5.49
N SER A 117 -0.34 -3.97 -6.27
CA SER A 117 -1.77 -3.72 -6.24
C SER A 117 -2.49 -4.84 -5.51
N THR A 118 -3.67 -4.55 -4.98
CA THR A 118 -4.51 -5.55 -4.31
C THR A 118 -4.77 -6.75 -5.21
N ALA A 119 -5.10 -6.51 -6.48
CA ALA A 119 -5.39 -7.56 -7.46
C ALA A 119 -4.17 -8.46 -7.75
N LYS A 120 -2.97 -7.89 -7.89
CA LYS A 120 -1.77 -8.65 -8.24
C LYS A 120 -1.14 -9.38 -7.06
N MET A 121 -1.26 -8.84 -5.85
CA MET A 121 -0.78 -9.52 -4.64
C MET A 121 -1.57 -10.80 -4.35
N GLY A 122 -2.84 -10.85 -4.74
CA GLY A 122 -3.68 -12.06 -4.67
C GLY A 122 -3.89 -12.63 -3.27
N ALA A 123 -4.65 -13.72 -3.19
CA ALA A 123 -4.75 -14.54 -1.99
C ALA A 123 -3.52 -15.47 -1.89
N GLY A 124 -3.11 -15.82 -0.68
CA GLY A 124 -2.03 -16.80 -0.47
C GLY A 124 -0.60 -16.26 -0.51
N THR A 125 -0.39 -14.97 -0.73
CA THR A 125 0.93 -14.34 -0.62
C THR A 125 1.51 -14.50 0.78
N ASN A 126 2.65 -15.17 0.89
CA ASN A 126 3.34 -15.42 2.15
C ASN A 126 4.66 -14.65 2.19
N VAL A 127 4.63 -13.43 2.75
CA VAL A 127 5.77 -12.50 2.79
C VAL A 127 5.98 -11.87 4.17
N GLN A 128 5.25 -12.33 5.20
CA GLN A 128 5.18 -11.65 6.50
C GLN A 128 6.44 -11.73 7.34
N ASP A 129 7.37 -12.63 7.06
CA ASP A 129 8.47 -12.98 7.97
C ASP A 129 9.24 -11.75 8.47
N ARG A 130 9.56 -10.81 7.57
CA ARG A 130 10.31 -9.57 7.85
C ARG A 130 9.52 -8.30 7.64
N LEU A 131 8.19 -8.38 7.49
CA LEU A 131 7.39 -7.18 7.27
C LEU A 131 7.27 -6.34 8.53
N ILE A 132 7.84 -5.15 8.50
CA ILE A 132 7.78 -4.15 9.57
C ILE A 132 6.74 -3.07 9.30
N ALA A 133 6.49 -2.74 8.04
CA ALA A 133 5.56 -1.68 7.67
C ALA A 133 4.76 -2.01 6.41
N LEU A 134 3.56 -1.44 6.36
CA LEU A 134 2.65 -1.49 5.22
C LEU A 134 2.13 -0.07 4.97
N HIS A 135 2.13 0.33 3.72
CA HIS A 135 1.73 1.66 3.28
C HIS A 135 0.54 1.57 2.32
N HIS A 136 -0.55 2.25 2.66
CA HIS A 136 -1.70 2.44 1.77
C HIS A 136 -1.62 3.82 1.11
N LEU A 137 -1.21 3.88 -0.15
CA LEU A 137 -1.15 5.15 -0.90
C LEU A 137 -2.51 5.59 -1.42
N ASP A 138 -3.38 4.66 -1.74
CA ASP A 138 -4.75 4.94 -2.14
C ASP A 138 -5.76 4.12 -1.33
N VAL A 139 -7.00 4.57 -1.36
CA VAL A 139 -8.07 3.98 -0.56
C VAL A 139 -8.72 2.84 -1.35
N PRO A 140 -8.72 1.60 -0.84
CA PRO A 140 -9.44 0.50 -1.47
C PRO A 140 -10.96 0.76 -1.51
N TRP A 141 -11.65 0.10 -2.45
CA TRP A 141 -13.09 0.22 -2.58
C TRP A 141 -13.89 -0.61 -1.58
N ARG A 142 -13.28 -1.68 -1.05
CA ARG A 142 -13.95 -2.65 -0.18
C ARG A 142 -13.21 -2.80 1.14
N PRO A 143 -13.93 -2.94 2.26
CA PRO A 143 -13.31 -3.28 3.53
C PRO A 143 -12.49 -4.57 3.49
N SER A 144 -12.96 -5.58 2.72
CA SER A 144 -12.24 -6.84 2.53
C SER A 144 -10.86 -6.68 1.88
N ASP A 145 -10.68 -5.65 1.04
CA ASP A 145 -9.39 -5.37 0.41
C ASP A 145 -8.37 -4.88 1.46
N ILE A 146 -8.82 -4.06 2.42
CA ILE A 146 -7.98 -3.63 3.55
C ILE A 146 -7.61 -4.81 4.43
N GLU A 147 -8.57 -5.64 4.80
CA GLU A 147 -8.33 -6.85 5.60
C GLU A 147 -7.36 -7.79 4.89
N GLN A 148 -7.49 -7.93 3.57
CA GLN A 148 -6.58 -8.71 2.75
C GLN A 148 -5.18 -8.13 2.72
N GLN A 149 -5.04 -6.79 2.57
CA GLN A 149 -3.76 -6.10 2.55
C GLN A 149 -3.09 -6.14 3.94
N GLU A 150 -3.79 -5.73 4.98
CA GLU A 150 -3.27 -5.67 6.35
C GLU A 150 -3.04 -7.06 6.94
N GLY A 151 -3.82 -8.04 6.57
CA GLY A 151 -3.62 -9.43 6.96
C GLY A 151 -2.28 -10.02 6.50
N ARG A 152 -1.54 -9.35 5.62
CA ARG A 152 -0.20 -9.76 5.20
C ARG A 152 0.83 -9.53 6.28
N ILE A 153 0.71 -8.43 7.03
CA ILE A 153 1.69 -8.03 8.04
C ILE A 153 1.35 -8.59 9.44
N ILE A 154 0.07 -8.83 9.72
CA ILE A 154 -0.41 -9.22 11.05
C ILE A 154 -0.37 -10.74 11.26
N ARG A 155 0.07 -11.52 10.28
CA ARG A 155 0.09 -12.99 10.32
C ARG A 155 1.07 -13.57 11.35
N GLN A 156 0.82 -14.83 11.72
CA GLN A 156 1.80 -15.65 12.44
C GLN A 156 3.08 -15.82 11.62
N GLY A 157 4.22 -15.90 12.28
CA GLY A 157 5.53 -16.02 11.64
C GLY A 157 6.17 -14.68 11.27
N ASN A 158 5.59 -13.56 11.71
CA ASN A 158 6.25 -12.27 11.60
C ASN A 158 7.28 -12.12 12.74
N MET A 159 8.55 -11.96 12.39
CA MET A 159 9.64 -11.89 13.36
C MET A 159 9.50 -10.71 14.34
N TYR A 160 8.93 -9.60 13.93
CA TYR A 160 8.75 -8.42 14.78
C TYR A 160 7.75 -8.66 15.90
N LYS A 161 6.73 -9.49 15.66
CA LYS A 161 5.79 -9.92 16.69
C LYS A 161 6.50 -10.75 17.75
N GLU A 162 7.40 -11.64 17.35
CA GLU A 162 8.20 -12.46 18.28
C GLU A 162 9.22 -11.61 19.05
N LEU A 163 9.77 -10.57 18.43
CA LEU A 163 10.67 -9.59 19.06
C LEU A 163 9.92 -8.56 19.94
N GLY A 164 8.59 -8.61 20.02
CA GLY A 164 7.79 -7.61 20.73
C GLY A 164 7.83 -6.22 20.13
N LYS A 165 8.25 -6.10 18.86
CA LYS A 165 8.31 -4.82 18.15
C LYS A 165 7.03 -4.63 17.33
N PRO A 166 6.32 -3.48 17.46
CA PRO A 166 5.08 -3.25 16.74
C PRO A 166 5.33 -3.10 15.23
N VAL A 167 4.51 -3.75 14.42
CA VAL A 167 4.44 -3.49 12.99
C VAL A 167 3.66 -2.20 12.74
N LYS A 168 4.01 -1.49 11.68
CA LYS A 168 3.46 -0.15 11.37
C LYS A 168 2.55 -0.23 10.13
N ILE A 169 1.37 0.36 10.22
CA ILE A 169 0.45 0.51 9.10
C ILE A 169 0.20 2.00 8.87
N PHE A 170 0.53 2.48 7.67
CA PHE A 170 0.38 3.87 7.27
C PHE A 170 -0.74 4.02 6.26
N ARG A 171 -1.63 4.96 6.50
CA ARG A 171 -2.68 5.39 5.59
C ARG A 171 -2.42 6.84 5.21
N TYR A 172 -2.20 7.09 3.93
CA TYR A 172 -1.88 8.42 3.42
C TYR A 172 -3.15 9.11 2.93
N VAL A 173 -3.37 10.33 3.40
CA VAL A 173 -4.56 11.13 3.11
C VAL A 173 -4.11 12.51 2.64
N THR A 174 -4.64 12.95 1.49
CA THR A 174 -4.49 14.33 1.04
C THR A 174 -5.68 15.13 1.54
N GLU A 175 -5.40 16.14 2.35
CA GLU A 175 -6.44 17.01 2.93
C GLU A 175 -7.23 17.75 1.84
N GLY A 176 -8.52 17.98 2.10
CA GLY A 176 -9.40 18.67 1.18
C GLY A 176 -9.74 17.90 -0.10
N THR A 177 -9.50 16.59 -0.13
CA THR A 177 -9.79 15.72 -1.26
C THR A 177 -10.77 14.61 -0.91
N PHE A 178 -11.09 13.77 -1.90
CA PHE A 178 -11.92 12.58 -1.69
C PHE A 178 -11.32 11.53 -0.74
N ASP A 179 -10.04 11.61 -0.41
CA ASP A 179 -9.36 10.62 0.43
C ASP A 179 -9.99 10.50 1.81
N SER A 180 -10.19 11.62 2.50
CA SER A 180 -10.76 11.63 3.85
C SER A 180 -12.15 11.00 3.86
N TYR A 181 -12.97 11.37 2.90
CA TYR A 181 -14.30 10.81 2.73
C TYR A 181 -14.24 9.30 2.42
N SER A 182 -13.36 8.89 1.51
CA SER A 182 -13.22 7.49 1.13
C SER A 182 -12.79 6.61 2.30
N TRP A 183 -11.84 7.05 3.11
CA TRP A 183 -11.43 6.33 4.32
C TRP A 183 -12.56 6.26 5.35
N GLN A 184 -13.28 7.34 5.55
CA GLN A 184 -14.44 7.36 6.46
C GLN A 184 -15.52 6.37 6.01
N VAL A 185 -15.83 6.32 4.71
CA VAL A 185 -16.79 5.36 4.14
C VAL A 185 -16.36 3.92 4.40
N ILE A 186 -15.08 3.61 4.19
CA ILE A 186 -14.53 2.27 4.45
C ILE A 186 -14.61 1.91 5.93
N GLU A 187 -14.25 2.81 6.82
CA GLU A 187 -14.32 2.59 8.27
C GLU A 187 -15.78 2.36 8.75
N ASN A 188 -16.71 3.13 8.22
CA ASN A 188 -18.13 2.94 8.51
C ASN A 188 -18.64 1.58 8.02
N LYS A 189 -18.24 1.17 6.82
CA LYS A 189 -18.57 -0.17 6.29
C LYS A 189 -17.98 -1.28 7.16
N GLN A 190 -16.74 -1.15 7.61
CA GLN A 190 -16.10 -2.13 8.50
C GLN A 190 -16.85 -2.23 9.85
N LYS A 191 -17.20 -1.09 10.45
CA LYS A 191 -17.99 -1.04 11.69
C LYS A 191 -19.35 -1.73 11.50
N PHE A 192 -20.06 -1.45 10.42
CA PHE A 192 -21.35 -2.05 10.11
C PHE A 192 -21.26 -3.57 9.93
N ILE A 193 -20.28 -4.05 9.17
CA ILE A 193 -20.02 -5.49 9.00
C ILE A 193 -19.71 -6.14 10.36
N GLY A 194 -18.86 -5.50 11.17
CA GLY A 194 -18.53 -5.97 12.51
C GLY A 194 -19.76 -6.07 13.42
N GLN A 195 -20.66 -5.09 13.37
CA GLN A 195 -21.92 -5.13 14.10
C GLN A 195 -22.82 -6.29 13.68
N ILE A 196 -22.97 -6.52 12.37
CA ILE A 196 -23.77 -7.65 11.85
C ILE A 196 -23.17 -8.99 12.29
N MET A 197 -21.84 -9.13 12.21
CA MET A 197 -21.16 -10.40 12.52
C MET A 197 -21.12 -10.70 14.02
N THR A 198 -21.13 -9.67 14.86
CA THR A 198 -21.03 -9.80 16.33
C THR A 198 -22.38 -9.70 17.06
N SER A 199 -23.40 -9.12 16.44
CA SER A 199 -24.72 -8.98 17.05
C SER A 199 -25.49 -10.28 17.04
N LYS A 200 -25.88 -10.75 18.22
CA LYS A 200 -26.87 -11.81 18.41
C LYS A 200 -28.32 -11.33 18.20
N SER A 201 -28.51 -10.07 17.83
CA SER A 201 -29.82 -9.46 17.54
C SER A 201 -29.71 -8.48 16.39
N PRO A 202 -30.60 -8.55 15.39
CA PRO A 202 -30.61 -7.62 14.29
C PRO A 202 -31.23 -6.27 14.74
N VAL A 203 -30.43 -5.39 15.30
CA VAL A 203 -30.85 -4.00 15.46
C VAL A 203 -30.39 -3.26 14.19
N ARG A 204 -31.34 -2.97 13.32
CA ARG A 204 -31.14 -2.07 12.18
C ARG A 204 -31.07 -0.64 12.68
N SER A 205 -29.89 -0.08 12.76
CA SER A 205 -29.71 1.37 12.72
C SER A 205 -28.79 1.69 11.53
N CYS A 206 -29.41 1.95 10.38
CA CYS A 206 -28.77 2.72 9.34
C CYS A 206 -28.94 4.18 9.71
N GLU A 207 -27.90 4.84 10.18
CA GLU A 207 -27.84 6.29 10.10
C GLU A 207 -27.47 6.62 8.64
N ASP A 208 -28.44 7.16 7.92
CA ASP A 208 -28.23 7.74 6.59
C ASP A 208 -27.32 8.96 6.74
N VAL A 209 -26.20 8.93 6.02
CA VAL A 209 -25.33 10.07 5.77
C VAL A 209 -25.38 10.41 4.30
#